data_65aa8b63cb7e9081dc6d3c1bcc317e25
#
_entry.id   65aa8b63cb7e9081dc6d3c1bcc317e25
#
_cell.length_a   1.000
_cell.length_b   1.000
_cell.length_c   1.000
_cell.angle_alpha   90.00
_cell.angle_beta   90.00
_cell.angle_gamma   90.00
#
_symmetry.space_group_name_H-M   'P 1'
#
loop_
_entity.id
_entity.type
_entity.pdbx_description
1 polymer ?
#
loop_
_entity_poly.entity_id
_entity_poly.type
_entity_poly.pdbx_seq_one_letter_code
_entity_poly.pdbx_strand_id
1 'polypeptide(L)'
;MIKKPVIAFLLDKKGGAIELSYEELNNVNTNGKILWVHFDYSSPEAVDWITNKSEIDSIAIDALLTEETRPRTTLLNDSILIALRGVNLNPNSKPEDMVSIRLYISTHLIISTRKRDILSVAEIIDILKKGIGPKSSSEFLTELIYRVTDRMEDVINQIEDRTNVLENFSLVNIK
;
A
#
# COMPACT_ATOMS: atom_id res chain seq x y z
N MET A 1 -0.25 11.76 -8.30
CA MET A 1 -0.21 11.85 -6.83
C MET A 1 -1.63 11.77 -6.28
N ILE A 2 -1.84 10.91 -5.30
CA ILE A 2 -3.14 10.68 -4.66
C ILE A 2 -3.34 11.77 -3.60
N LYS A 3 -4.10 12.81 -3.92
CA LYS A 3 -4.33 13.95 -3.00
C LYS A 3 -5.46 13.72 -2.00
N LYS A 4 -6.24 12.63 -2.15
CA LYS A 4 -7.38 12.36 -1.27
C LYS A 4 -6.90 11.66 0.01
N PRO A 5 -7.34 12.07 1.21
CA PRO A 5 -7.01 11.39 2.46
C PRO A 5 -7.64 10.00 2.57
N VAL A 6 -8.76 9.80 1.88
CA VAL A 6 -9.50 8.53 1.82
C VAL A 6 -9.81 8.18 0.38
N ILE A 7 -9.56 6.94 0.01
CA ILE A 7 -9.93 6.34 -1.26
C ILE A 7 -10.61 5.01 -0.96
N ALA A 8 -11.77 4.78 -1.51
CA ALA A 8 -12.52 3.56 -1.29
C ALA A 8 -13.01 2.97 -2.61
N PHE A 9 -12.89 1.65 -2.73
CA PHE A 9 -13.35 0.87 -3.88
C PHE A 9 -14.09 -0.37 -3.44
N LEU A 10 -15.15 -0.68 -4.14
CA LEU A 10 -15.86 -1.94 -4.02
C LEU A 10 -15.52 -2.83 -5.23
N LEU A 11 -14.64 -3.81 -5.03
CA LEU A 11 -14.15 -4.72 -6.07
C LEU A 11 -15.23 -5.75 -6.43
N ASP A 12 -15.45 -5.95 -7.71
CA ASP A 12 -16.51 -6.82 -8.26
C ASP A 12 -16.14 -8.31 -8.34
N LYS A 13 -14.89 -8.66 -7.95
CA LYS A 13 -14.31 -10.01 -8.08
C LYS A 13 -14.16 -10.50 -9.53
N LYS A 14 -14.25 -9.58 -10.49
CA LYS A 14 -14.06 -9.87 -11.94
C LYS A 14 -12.90 -9.06 -12.53
N GLY A 15 -12.29 -8.20 -11.72
CA GLY A 15 -11.17 -7.34 -12.11
C GLY A 15 -11.52 -5.87 -12.17
N GLY A 16 -12.80 -5.51 -12.00
CA GLY A 16 -13.28 -4.14 -11.92
C GLY A 16 -13.57 -3.71 -10.48
N ALA A 17 -13.78 -2.40 -10.32
CA ALA A 17 -14.20 -1.83 -9.06
C ALA A 17 -15.00 -0.53 -9.25
N ILE A 18 -15.85 -0.24 -8.29
CA ILE A 18 -16.60 1.01 -8.20
C ILE A 18 -15.94 1.88 -7.13
N GLU A 19 -15.55 3.10 -7.48
CA GLU A 19 -15.04 4.08 -6.52
C GLU A 19 -16.22 4.58 -5.67
N LEU A 20 -16.03 4.62 -4.35
CA LEU A 20 -17.01 5.10 -3.38
C LEU A 20 -16.58 6.46 -2.84
N SER A 21 -17.55 7.34 -2.61
CA SER A 21 -17.33 8.54 -1.80
C SER A 21 -17.19 8.15 -0.32
N TYR A 22 -16.71 9.08 0.52
CA TYR A 22 -16.62 8.86 1.96
C TYR A 22 -18.00 8.64 2.62
N GLU A 23 -19.03 9.28 2.10
CA GLU A 23 -20.42 9.09 2.58
C GLU A 23 -20.95 7.70 2.24
N GLU A 24 -20.71 7.24 1.01
CA GLU A 24 -21.09 5.89 0.58
C GLU A 24 -20.30 4.81 1.35
N LEU A 25 -19.04 5.05 1.66
CA LEU A 25 -18.21 4.15 2.45
C LEU A 25 -18.82 3.88 3.84
N ASN A 26 -19.39 4.90 4.48
CA ASN A 26 -19.99 4.76 5.81
C ASN A 26 -21.27 3.91 5.86
N ASN A 27 -21.91 3.70 4.70
CA ASN A 27 -23.17 2.95 4.58
C ASN A 27 -23.06 1.78 3.59
N VAL A 28 -21.82 1.38 3.24
CA VAL A 28 -21.62 0.40 2.17
C VAL A 28 -22.12 -0.99 2.58
N ASN A 29 -22.96 -1.57 1.73
CA ASN A 29 -23.26 -3.00 1.76
C ASN A 29 -22.38 -3.68 0.70
N THR A 30 -21.49 -4.54 1.14
CA THR A 30 -20.54 -5.20 0.24
C THR A 30 -21.19 -6.24 -0.68
N ASN A 31 -22.33 -6.82 -0.30
CA ASN A 31 -23.04 -7.85 -1.09
C ASN A 31 -22.10 -8.96 -1.63
N GLY A 32 -21.17 -9.42 -0.79
CA GLY A 32 -20.19 -10.44 -1.15
C GLY A 32 -19.03 -9.97 -2.02
N LYS A 33 -18.94 -8.68 -2.33
CA LYS A 33 -17.78 -8.04 -2.97
C LYS A 33 -16.66 -7.78 -1.94
N ILE A 34 -15.53 -7.25 -2.39
CA ILE A 34 -14.41 -6.90 -1.52
C ILE A 34 -14.37 -5.39 -1.39
N LEU A 35 -14.45 -4.90 -0.16
CA LEU A 35 -14.21 -3.49 0.13
C LEU A 35 -12.70 -3.24 0.29
N TRP A 36 -12.14 -2.36 -0.51
CA TRP A 36 -10.80 -1.84 -0.32
C TRP A 36 -10.85 -0.37 0.04
N VAL A 37 -10.25 -0.02 1.20
CA VAL A 37 -10.12 1.37 1.64
C VAL A 37 -8.63 1.69 1.83
N HIS A 38 -8.20 2.81 1.26
CA HIS A 38 -6.84 3.29 1.36
C HIS A 38 -6.82 4.67 2.01
N PHE A 39 -6.11 4.79 3.13
CA PHE A 39 -6.10 5.99 3.95
C PHE A 39 -4.72 6.65 4.04
N ASP A 40 -4.72 7.96 4.14
CA ASP A 40 -3.66 8.67 4.84
C ASP A 40 -3.96 8.58 6.36
N TYR A 41 -3.18 7.76 7.08
CA TYR A 41 -3.46 7.50 8.51
C TYR A 41 -3.27 8.73 9.41
N SER A 42 -2.69 9.82 8.91
CA SER A 42 -2.58 11.09 9.63
C SER A 42 -3.85 11.94 9.54
N SER A 43 -4.82 11.55 8.69
CA SER A 43 -6.08 12.26 8.57
C SER A 43 -7.07 11.88 9.66
N PRO A 44 -7.86 12.84 10.19
CA PRO A 44 -8.90 12.56 11.18
C PRO A 44 -9.94 11.55 10.68
N GLU A 45 -10.28 11.59 9.40
CA GLU A 45 -11.24 10.69 8.76
C GLU A 45 -10.75 9.23 8.78
N ALA A 46 -9.43 9.03 8.57
CA ALA A 46 -8.82 7.71 8.64
C ALA A 46 -8.88 7.15 10.06
N VAL A 47 -8.50 7.96 11.05
CA VAL A 47 -8.51 7.56 12.46
C VAL A 47 -9.93 7.21 12.89
N ASP A 48 -10.91 8.07 12.59
CA ASP A 48 -12.31 7.82 12.93
C ASP A 48 -12.84 6.54 12.30
N TRP A 49 -12.64 6.37 10.99
CA TRP A 49 -13.16 5.21 10.28
C TRP A 49 -12.51 3.90 10.75
N ILE A 50 -11.19 3.88 10.87
CA ILE A 50 -10.46 2.68 11.30
C ILE A 50 -10.82 2.31 12.73
N THR A 51 -10.95 3.29 13.63
CA THR A 51 -11.20 3.05 15.06
C THR A 51 -12.66 2.70 15.33
N ASN A 52 -13.61 3.40 14.68
CA ASN A 52 -15.01 3.36 15.09
C ASN A 52 -15.93 2.62 14.11
N LYS A 53 -15.49 2.36 12.87
CA LYS A 53 -16.38 1.86 11.81
C LYS A 53 -15.88 0.60 11.11
N SER A 54 -14.59 0.28 11.22
CA SER A 54 -13.99 -0.86 10.49
C SER A 54 -14.37 -2.23 11.08
N GLU A 55 -14.79 -2.26 12.35
CA GLU A 55 -15.12 -3.49 13.10
C GLU A 55 -13.97 -4.53 13.14
N ILE A 56 -12.73 -4.09 13.03
CA ILE A 56 -11.54 -4.95 13.12
C ILE A 56 -10.99 -4.99 14.54
N ASP A 57 -10.14 -5.97 14.81
CA ASP A 57 -9.48 -6.15 16.09
C ASP A 57 -8.62 -4.92 16.49
N SER A 58 -8.55 -4.61 17.79
CA SER A 58 -7.76 -3.48 18.30
C SER A 58 -6.28 -3.57 17.95
N ILE A 59 -5.72 -4.78 17.88
CA ILE A 59 -4.34 -5.02 17.44
C ILE A 59 -4.16 -4.57 15.98
N ALA A 60 -5.16 -4.80 15.15
CA ALA A 60 -5.15 -4.34 13.76
C ALA A 60 -5.26 -2.82 13.65
N ILE A 61 -6.12 -2.20 14.46
CA ILE A 61 -6.26 -0.74 14.53
C ILE A 61 -4.92 -0.10 14.89
N ASP A 62 -4.29 -0.55 15.97
CA ASP A 62 -2.99 -0.05 16.41
C ASP A 62 -1.92 -0.21 15.33
N ALA A 63 -1.85 -1.38 14.69
CA ALA A 63 -0.88 -1.65 13.65
C ALA A 63 -1.07 -0.76 12.41
N LEU A 64 -2.30 -0.43 12.03
CA LEU A 64 -2.61 0.42 10.88
C LEU A 64 -2.31 1.91 11.14
N LEU A 65 -2.44 2.37 12.40
CA LEU A 65 -2.29 3.77 12.79
C LEU A 65 -0.90 4.10 13.36
N THR A 66 -0.10 3.08 13.73
CA THR A 66 1.24 3.29 14.29
C THR A 66 2.23 3.82 13.25
N GLU A 67 3.08 4.78 13.63
CA GLU A 67 4.09 5.35 12.73
C GLU A 67 5.27 4.39 12.47
N GLU A 68 5.64 3.55 13.42
CA GLU A 68 6.74 2.60 13.28
C GLU A 68 6.40 1.50 12.27
N THR A 69 7.29 1.27 11.29
CA THR A 69 7.04 0.37 10.17
C THR A 69 8.25 -0.47 9.83
N ARG A 70 8.63 -1.37 10.72
CA ARG A 70 9.50 -2.48 10.30
C ARG A 70 8.68 -3.47 9.47
N PRO A 71 9.20 -3.93 8.32
CA PRO A 71 8.52 -4.94 7.53
C PRO A 71 8.21 -6.17 8.39
N ARG A 72 6.94 -6.54 8.43
CA ARG A 72 6.48 -7.69 9.21
C ARG A 72 5.15 -8.21 8.70
N THR A 73 4.87 -9.46 9.01
CA THR A 73 3.59 -10.10 8.77
C THR A 73 3.10 -10.73 10.07
N THR A 74 1.82 -10.52 10.39
CA THR A 74 1.16 -11.08 11.58
C THR A 74 -0.17 -11.69 11.15
N LEU A 75 -0.41 -12.94 11.51
CA LEU A 75 -1.70 -13.60 11.30
C LEU A 75 -2.62 -13.27 12.46
N LEU A 76 -3.86 -12.91 12.15
CA LEU A 76 -4.94 -12.62 13.10
C LEU A 76 -6.17 -13.40 12.66
N ASN A 77 -6.48 -14.52 13.31
CA ASN A 77 -7.64 -15.34 12.97
C ASN A 77 -7.80 -15.53 11.44
N ASP A 78 -8.84 -14.92 10.84
CA ASP A 78 -9.15 -15.01 9.41
C ASP A 78 -8.57 -13.85 8.60
N SER A 79 -7.61 -13.13 9.14
CA SER A 79 -7.01 -11.96 8.51
C SER A 79 -5.49 -11.92 8.67
N ILE A 80 -4.85 -11.08 7.89
CA ILE A 80 -3.41 -10.87 7.92
C ILE A 80 -3.09 -9.39 8.01
N LEU A 81 -2.17 -9.05 8.91
CA LEU A 81 -1.56 -7.73 9.00
C LEU A 81 -0.19 -7.76 8.34
N ILE A 82 0.07 -6.81 7.47
CA ILE A 82 1.34 -6.71 6.77
C ILE A 82 1.83 -5.26 6.82
N ALA A 83 3.08 -5.08 7.18
CA ALA A 83 3.79 -3.82 6.97
C ALA A 83 4.88 -4.04 5.91
N LEU A 84 4.86 -3.24 4.85
CA LEU A 84 5.84 -3.26 3.77
C LEU A 84 6.55 -1.91 3.69
N ARG A 85 7.77 -1.94 3.15
CA ARG A 85 8.49 -0.75 2.73
C ARG A 85 8.79 -0.81 1.24
N GLY A 86 8.73 0.33 0.60
CA GLY A 86 9.11 0.50 -0.79
C GLY A 86 9.99 1.74 -0.96
N VAL A 87 10.63 1.85 -2.11
CA VAL A 87 11.43 3.02 -2.47
C VAL A 87 10.55 4.27 -2.57
N ASN A 88 11.11 5.40 -2.18
CA ASN A 88 10.40 6.68 -2.24
C ASN A 88 10.62 7.34 -3.60
N LEU A 89 9.64 7.22 -4.47
CA LEU A 89 9.65 7.83 -5.81
C LEU A 89 8.82 9.12 -5.87
N ASN A 90 8.52 9.73 -4.72
CA ASN A 90 7.82 11.01 -4.68
C ASN A 90 8.74 12.15 -5.19
N PRO A 91 8.19 13.19 -5.84
CA PRO A 91 8.96 14.34 -6.28
C PRO A 91 9.79 14.95 -5.13
N ASN A 92 11.05 15.28 -5.43
CA ASN A 92 12.00 15.86 -4.49
C ASN A 92 12.35 14.98 -3.27
N SER A 93 12.11 13.69 -3.35
CA SER A 93 12.50 12.69 -2.33
C SER A 93 13.69 11.88 -2.81
N LYS A 94 14.40 11.26 -1.87
CA LYS A 94 15.44 10.29 -2.17
C LYS A 94 14.85 8.88 -2.08
N PRO A 95 15.24 7.95 -2.95
CA PRO A 95 14.78 6.56 -2.90
C PRO A 95 15.03 5.89 -1.54
N GLU A 96 16.11 6.26 -0.87
CA GLU A 96 16.52 5.76 0.45
C GLU A 96 15.55 6.17 1.59
N ASP A 97 14.83 7.29 1.41
CA ASP A 97 13.78 7.74 2.33
C ASP A 97 12.52 6.89 2.15
N MET A 98 12.64 5.60 2.38
CA MET A 98 11.61 4.60 2.09
C MET A 98 10.22 5.03 2.54
N VAL A 99 9.21 4.66 1.75
CA VAL A 99 7.79 4.79 2.09
C VAL A 99 7.26 3.49 2.67
N SER A 100 6.27 3.58 3.51
CA SER A 100 5.67 2.43 4.15
C SER A 100 4.18 2.33 3.83
N ILE A 101 3.73 1.10 3.62
CA ILE A 101 2.31 0.75 3.54
C ILE A 101 2.00 -0.31 4.60
N ARG A 102 0.88 -0.14 5.27
CA ARG A 102 0.33 -1.13 6.19
C ARG A 102 -0.95 -1.65 5.61
N LEU A 103 -1.19 -2.91 5.81
CA LEU A 103 -2.31 -3.63 5.23
C LEU A 103 -2.97 -4.49 6.31
N TYR A 104 -4.27 -4.39 6.40
CA TYR A 104 -5.13 -5.41 6.96
C TYR A 104 -5.89 -6.06 5.82
N ILE A 105 -5.85 -7.37 5.74
CA ILE A 105 -6.46 -8.12 4.64
C ILE A 105 -7.26 -9.29 5.20
N SER A 106 -8.54 -9.30 4.88
CA SER A 106 -9.43 -10.45 5.05
C SER A 106 -10.04 -10.86 3.71
N THR A 107 -10.94 -11.82 3.70
CA THR A 107 -11.60 -12.30 2.48
C THR A 107 -12.50 -11.25 1.82
N HIS A 108 -12.97 -10.26 2.56
CA HIS A 108 -13.97 -9.28 2.11
C HIS A 108 -13.61 -7.82 2.41
N LEU A 109 -12.53 -7.60 3.18
CA LEU A 109 -12.10 -6.26 3.56
C LEU A 109 -10.57 -6.13 3.42
N ILE A 110 -10.14 -5.09 2.73
CA ILE A 110 -8.75 -4.68 2.63
C ILE A 110 -8.68 -3.25 3.14
N ILE A 111 -7.89 -3.02 4.19
CA ILE A 111 -7.55 -1.67 4.65
C ILE A 111 -6.07 -1.46 4.40
N SER A 112 -5.72 -0.39 3.73
CA SER A 112 -4.33 0.00 3.54
C SER A 112 -4.10 1.42 4.03
N THR A 113 -2.97 1.66 4.71
CA THR A 113 -2.65 2.98 5.25
C THR A 113 -1.27 3.43 4.82
N ARG A 114 -1.12 4.73 4.60
CA ARG A 114 0.11 5.41 4.19
C ARG A 114 0.25 6.76 4.87
N LYS A 115 1.46 7.32 4.87
CA LYS A 115 1.74 8.74 5.18
C LYS A 115 2.18 9.49 3.92
N ARG A 116 2.89 8.82 3.03
CA ARG A 116 3.37 9.35 1.75
C ARG A 116 2.77 8.54 0.62
N ASP A 117 2.60 9.15 -0.55
CA ASP A 117 2.06 8.46 -1.71
C ASP A 117 2.94 7.28 -2.12
N ILE A 118 2.27 6.22 -2.57
CA ILE A 118 2.88 4.98 -3.04
C ILE A 118 2.39 4.76 -4.46
N LEU A 119 3.30 4.83 -5.44
CA LEU A 119 2.94 4.72 -6.86
C LEU A 119 2.25 3.41 -7.19
N SER A 120 2.68 2.32 -6.56
CA SER A 120 2.06 0.99 -6.74
C SER A 120 0.56 0.97 -6.42
N VAL A 121 0.11 1.81 -5.46
CA VAL A 121 -1.32 1.96 -5.15
C VAL A 121 -2.07 2.64 -6.30
N ALA A 122 -1.49 3.69 -6.88
CA ALA A 122 -2.11 4.38 -8.02
C ALA A 122 -2.26 3.45 -9.22
N GLU A 123 -1.28 2.59 -9.47
CA GLU A 123 -1.33 1.60 -10.55
C GLU A 123 -2.40 0.52 -10.33
N ILE A 124 -2.61 0.08 -9.08
CA ILE A 124 -3.72 -0.83 -8.75
C ILE A 124 -5.06 -0.16 -9.04
N ILE A 125 -5.21 1.11 -8.67
CA ILE A 125 -6.41 1.89 -9.00
C ILE A 125 -6.65 1.92 -10.51
N ASP A 126 -5.60 2.15 -11.29
CA ASP A 126 -5.68 2.24 -12.75
C ASP A 126 -6.12 0.91 -13.39
N ILE A 127 -5.57 -0.23 -12.94
CA ILE A 127 -5.99 -1.54 -13.47
C ILE A 127 -7.41 -1.92 -13.04
N LEU A 128 -7.83 -1.55 -11.83
CA LEU A 128 -9.21 -1.73 -11.37
C LEU A 128 -10.20 -0.91 -12.22
N LYS A 129 -9.87 0.33 -12.54
CA LYS A 129 -10.69 1.19 -13.42
C LYS A 129 -10.78 0.65 -14.85
N LYS A 130 -9.76 -0.07 -15.31
CA LYS A 130 -9.73 -0.75 -16.62
C LYS A 130 -10.44 -2.12 -16.63
N GLY A 131 -10.89 -2.62 -15.49
CA GLY A 131 -11.53 -3.92 -15.36
C GLY A 131 -10.59 -5.12 -15.45
N ILE A 132 -9.29 -4.92 -15.26
CA ILE A 132 -8.24 -5.95 -15.34
C ILE A 132 -7.45 -6.09 -14.03
N GLY A 133 -8.02 -5.60 -12.94
CA GLY A 133 -7.42 -5.65 -11.61
C GLY A 133 -7.64 -7.00 -10.89
N PRO A 134 -7.20 -7.08 -9.61
CA PRO A 134 -7.32 -8.27 -8.80
C PRO A 134 -8.76 -8.67 -8.53
N LYS A 135 -9.02 -9.98 -8.51
CA LYS A 135 -10.35 -10.60 -8.34
C LYS A 135 -10.56 -11.15 -6.93
N SER A 136 -9.52 -11.22 -6.12
CA SER A 136 -9.54 -11.66 -4.73
C SER A 136 -8.63 -10.83 -3.86
N SER A 137 -8.78 -10.94 -2.53
CA SER A 137 -7.87 -10.26 -1.58
C SER A 137 -6.44 -10.77 -1.70
N SER A 138 -6.24 -12.06 -2.01
CA SER A 138 -4.92 -12.65 -2.23
C SER A 138 -4.28 -12.15 -3.52
N GLU A 139 -5.03 -12.05 -4.61
CA GLU A 139 -4.54 -11.44 -5.85
C GLU A 139 -4.18 -9.97 -5.66
N PHE A 140 -4.98 -9.22 -4.88
CA PHE A 140 -4.67 -7.84 -4.53
C PHE A 140 -3.33 -7.73 -3.81
N LEU A 141 -3.09 -8.58 -2.81
CA LEU A 141 -1.83 -8.59 -2.08
C LEU A 141 -0.66 -8.94 -2.99
N THR A 142 -0.79 -9.96 -3.81
CA THR A 142 0.24 -10.39 -4.76
C THR A 142 0.59 -9.26 -5.73
N GLU A 143 -0.42 -8.62 -6.31
CA GLU A 143 -0.25 -7.52 -7.25
C GLU A 143 0.45 -6.31 -6.59
N LEU A 144 0.07 -5.98 -5.35
CA LEU A 144 0.70 -4.88 -4.62
C LEU A 144 2.17 -5.19 -4.30
N ILE A 145 2.47 -6.39 -3.80
CA ILE A 145 3.85 -6.81 -3.49
C ILE A 145 4.69 -6.79 -4.76
N TYR A 146 4.20 -7.37 -5.85
CA TYR A 146 4.89 -7.39 -7.12
C TYR A 146 5.30 -5.97 -7.56
N ARG A 147 4.35 -5.03 -7.56
CA ARG A 147 4.62 -3.64 -7.97
C ARG A 147 5.56 -2.89 -7.04
N VAL A 148 5.50 -3.19 -5.74
CA VAL A 148 6.42 -2.59 -4.76
C VAL A 148 7.84 -3.11 -4.96
N THR A 149 8.02 -4.42 -5.19
CA THR A 149 9.33 -5.06 -5.36
C THR A 149 9.95 -4.76 -6.72
N ASP A 150 9.17 -4.75 -7.79
CA ASP A 150 9.62 -4.40 -9.15
C ASP A 150 10.30 -3.02 -9.18
N ARG A 151 9.73 -2.05 -8.48
CA ARG A 151 10.32 -0.71 -8.35
C ARG A 151 11.59 -0.65 -7.51
N MET A 152 11.78 -1.60 -6.60
CA MET A 152 13.02 -1.70 -5.81
C MET A 152 14.18 -2.17 -6.67
N GLU A 153 13.93 -3.05 -7.63
CA GLU A 153 14.96 -3.59 -8.53
C GLU A 153 15.67 -2.48 -9.31
N ASP A 154 14.92 -1.56 -9.89
CA ASP A 154 15.49 -0.41 -10.63
C ASP A 154 16.42 0.43 -9.75
N VAL A 155 16.05 0.67 -8.49
CA VAL A 155 16.85 1.47 -7.57
C VAL A 155 18.09 0.70 -7.11
N ILE A 156 17.99 -0.60 -6.88
CA ILE A 156 19.12 -1.46 -6.53
C ILE A 156 20.15 -1.45 -7.66
N ASN A 157 19.73 -1.65 -8.89
CA ASN A 157 20.60 -1.63 -10.06
C ASN A 157 21.35 -0.27 -10.20
N GLN A 158 20.66 0.84 -9.96
CA GLN A 158 21.28 2.16 -9.97
C GLN A 158 22.33 2.32 -8.86
N ILE A 159 22.09 1.76 -7.67
CA ILE A 159 23.04 1.80 -6.55
C ILE A 159 24.26 0.94 -6.89
N GLU A 160 24.07 -0.25 -7.44
CA GLU A 160 25.15 -1.14 -7.88
C GLU A 160 26.04 -0.46 -8.93
N ASP A 161 25.46 0.17 -9.96
CA ASP A 161 26.19 0.90 -10.99
C ASP A 161 27.04 2.03 -10.38
N ARG A 162 26.48 2.80 -9.46
CA ARG A 162 27.20 3.87 -8.75
C ARG A 162 28.34 3.33 -7.89
N THR A 163 28.12 2.20 -7.22
CA THR A 163 29.14 1.54 -6.40
C THR A 163 30.31 1.07 -7.27
N ASN A 164 30.02 0.43 -8.40
CA ASN A 164 31.03 -0.02 -9.37
C ASN A 164 31.88 1.14 -9.88
N VAL A 165 31.27 2.31 -10.16
CA VAL A 165 32.01 3.51 -10.57
C VAL A 165 32.95 4.00 -9.48
N LEU A 166 32.48 4.03 -8.22
CA LEU A 166 33.29 4.48 -7.08
C LEU A 166 34.43 3.51 -6.78
N GLU A 167 34.24 2.21 -6.88
CA GLU A 167 35.30 1.21 -6.71
C GLU A 167 36.37 1.37 -7.78
N ASN A 168 36.00 1.51 -9.05
CA ASN A 168 36.94 1.74 -10.14
C ASN A 168 37.75 3.04 -9.94
N PHE A 169 37.10 4.12 -9.48
CA PHE A 169 37.76 5.38 -9.19
C PHE A 169 38.75 5.25 -8.03
N SER A 170 38.40 4.51 -7.00
CA SER A 170 39.25 4.24 -5.85
C SER A 170 40.51 3.44 -6.24
N LEU A 171 40.36 2.40 -7.07
CA LEU A 171 41.46 1.56 -7.54
C LEU A 171 42.46 2.31 -8.43
N VAL A 172 42.03 3.32 -9.19
CA VAL A 172 42.90 4.13 -10.05
C VAL A 172 43.70 5.15 -9.26
N ASN A 173 43.20 5.63 -8.12
CA ASN A 173 43.83 6.67 -7.31
C ASN A 173 44.74 6.15 -6.17
N ILE A 174 44.96 4.84 -6.09
CA ILE A 174 45.90 4.20 -5.11
C ILE A 174 47.33 3.99 -5.74
N LYS A 175 47.64 4.63 -6.84
CA LYS A 175 49.02 4.60 -7.42
C LYS A 175 49.79 5.87 -7.11
#